data_433f5eef026a512cd22ed36efdf8af8b
#
_entry.id   433f5eef026a512cd22ed36efdf8af8b
#
_cell.length_a   1.000
_cell.length_b   1.000
_cell.length_c   1.000
_cell.angle_alpha   90.00
_cell.angle_beta   90.00
_cell.angle_gamma   90.00
#
_symmetry.space_group_name_H-M   'P 1'
#
loop_
_entity.id
_entity.type
_entity.pdbx_description
1 polymer ?
#
loop_
_entity_poly.entity_id
_entity_poly.type
_entity_poly.pdbx_seq_one_letter_code
_entity_poly.pdbx_strand_id
1 'polypeptide(L)'
;MSPRSGRVGLADLPLHNGRAPAWLFGRMVKLAREVLAHVVAEYGPGEVLDRLSDPYWFQAFGCALGFDRPSAVRGLEGDFGFHVAGGKGAASRRTPAEIERACEALGHDAAPLVRASRLSAKVDNTALQDGYQLYHHVLLFTRDGRWCVVQQGMSDASRSARRYHWLGDRVTSFVEEPHAAICCDARAETFNMVAGESGPARAATSAVAGRQPEKTLAELTARDLDPARLRRTLLRTYECAPAEFESLLGIEGVGPKTLRALALVAELIYGARASTWDPACFAFAHGGKDGTPFPVDRAIYDQTIEVLRCAVRRAKVDRSDRVRALKRLAGFAARVPDAPGALPLPGRGPGPIQGSLPLEVPGV
;
A
#
# COMPACT_ATOMS: atom_id res chain seq x y z
N MET A 1 -1.35 -36.27 25.79
CA MET A 1 -1.42 -34.79 25.91
C MET A 1 -0.15 -34.22 25.27
N SER A 2 -0.24 -33.79 24.02
CA SER A 2 0.89 -33.18 23.31
C SER A 2 1.02 -31.72 23.71
N PRO A 3 2.23 -31.18 23.93
CA PRO A 3 2.41 -29.78 24.29
C PRO A 3 2.04 -28.91 23.10
N ARG A 4 1.14 -27.96 23.34
CA ARG A 4 0.83 -26.89 22.40
C ARG A 4 2.09 -26.05 22.21
N SER A 5 2.70 -26.16 21.04
CA SER A 5 3.78 -25.27 20.62
C SER A 5 3.25 -23.84 20.60
N GLY A 6 3.69 -23.05 21.55
CA GLY A 6 3.40 -21.62 21.56
C GLY A 6 3.98 -20.97 20.30
N ARG A 7 3.11 -20.51 19.40
CA ARG A 7 3.51 -19.63 18.31
C ARG A 7 3.89 -18.28 18.91
N VAL A 8 5.18 -18.10 19.14
CA VAL A 8 5.75 -16.83 19.55
C VAL A 8 6.02 -15.99 18.30
N GLY A 9 5.38 -14.83 18.19
CA GLY A 9 5.86 -13.76 17.32
C GLY A 9 5.18 -13.59 15.97
N LEU A 10 4.00 -14.15 15.72
CA LEU A 10 3.20 -13.90 14.53
C LEU A 10 2.08 -12.91 14.84
N ALA A 11 2.22 -11.68 14.39
CA ALA A 11 1.08 -10.79 14.22
C ALA A 11 0.39 -11.14 12.90
N ASP A 12 -0.27 -12.31 12.80
CA ASP A 12 -1.30 -12.49 11.81
C ASP A 12 -2.25 -11.30 11.97
N LEU A 13 -2.59 -10.60 10.89
CA LEU A 13 -3.75 -9.72 10.88
C LEU A 13 -4.97 -10.63 10.75
N PRO A 14 -5.51 -11.17 11.86
CA PRO A 14 -6.69 -12.00 11.76
C PRO A 14 -7.80 -11.12 11.20
N LEU A 15 -8.52 -11.63 10.23
CA LEU A 15 -9.73 -11.00 9.73
C LEU A 15 -10.73 -10.97 10.88
N HIS A 16 -10.75 -9.88 11.64
CA HIS A 16 -11.74 -9.68 12.66
C HIS A 16 -13.09 -9.36 11.99
N ASN A 17 -13.88 -10.38 11.80
CA ASN A 17 -15.28 -10.26 11.41
C ASN A 17 -16.05 -9.70 12.62
N GLY A 18 -16.24 -8.39 12.68
CA GLY A 18 -17.03 -7.78 13.73
C GLY A 18 -16.85 -6.28 13.84
N ARG A 19 -17.84 -5.62 14.45
CA ARG A 19 -17.75 -4.22 14.86
C ARG A 19 -17.30 -4.18 16.31
N ALA A 20 -16.39 -3.28 16.66
CA ALA A 20 -16.08 -3.02 18.06
C ALA A 20 -17.36 -2.61 18.77
N PRO A 21 -17.64 -3.11 19.99
CA PRO A 21 -18.75 -2.61 20.80
C PRO A 21 -18.70 -1.09 20.91
N ALA A 22 -19.84 -0.42 20.86
CA ALA A 22 -19.90 1.05 20.84
C ALA A 22 -19.14 1.68 22.02
N TRP A 23 -19.21 1.08 23.20
CA TRP A 23 -18.49 1.53 24.40
C TRP A 23 -16.97 1.47 24.23
N LEU A 24 -16.46 0.44 23.54
CA LEU A 24 -15.01 0.31 23.24
C LEU A 24 -14.60 1.30 22.19
N PHE A 25 -15.39 1.42 21.12
CA PHE A 25 -15.11 2.37 20.03
C PHE A 25 -15.02 3.83 20.55
N GLY A 26 -15.95 4.24 21.41
CA GLY A 26 -15.91 5.57 22.02
C GLY A 26 -14.62 5.84 22.84
N ARG A 27 -14.09 4.82 23.52
CA ARG A 27 -12.82 4.93 24.25
C ARG A 27 -11.61 4.98 23.33
N MET A 28 -11.64 4.21 22.24
CA MET A 28 -10.62 4.23 21.21
C MET A 28 -10.52 5.62 20.57
N VAL A 29 -11.65 6.22 20.20
CA VAL A 29 -11.69 7.57 19.63
C VAL A 29 -11.13 8.60 20.60
N LYS A 30 -11.51 8.55 21.89
CA LYS A 30 -10.95 9.45 22.93
C LYS A 30 -9.43 9.31 23.03
N LEU A 31 -8.91 8.08 23.10
CA LEU A 31 -7.47 7.86 23.21
C LEU A 31 -6.74 8.28 21.93
N ALA A 32 -7.31 7.97 20.75
CA ALA A 32 -6.77 8.43 19.46
C ALA A 32 -6.67 9.96 19.41
N ARG A 33 -7.73 10.65 19.84
CA ARG A 33 -7.76 12.11 19.92
C ARG A 33 -6.62 12.67 20.77
N GLU A 34 -6.42 12.13 21.97
CA GLU A 34 -5.38 12.61 22.88
C GLU A 34 -3.96 12.35 22.33
N VAL A 35 -3.74 11.19 21.68
CA VAL A 35 -2.46 10.88 21.04
C VAL A 35 -2.20 11.82 19.86
N LEU A 36 -3.19 12.03 19.00
CA LEU A 36 -3.05 12.92 17.83
C LEU A 36 -2.92 14.38 18.25
N ALA A 37 -3.67 14.83 19.27
CA ALA A 37 -3.52 16.16 19.83
C ALA A 37 -2.08 16.43 20.30
N HIS A 38 -1.47 15.45 20.95
CA HIS A 38 -0.07 15.56 21.35
C HIS A 38 0.87 15.63 20.15
N VAL A 39 0.70 14.76 19.15
CA VAL A 39 1.53 14.75 17.93
C VAL A 39 1.40 16.10 17.20
N VAL A 40 0.18 16.60 17.02
CA VAL A 40 -0.06 17.87 16.33
C VAL A 40 0.51 19.07 17.11
N ALA A 41 0.37 19.08 18.43
CA ALA A 41 0.89 20.16 19.25
C ALA A 41 2.42 20.24 19.27
N GLU A 42 3.11 19.11 19.23
CA GLU A 42 4.58 19.04 19.28
C GLU A 42 5.24 19.17 17.89
N TYR A 43 4.58 18.62 16.84
CA TYR A 43 5.22 18.45 15.52
C TYR A 43 4.40 19.01 14.35
N GLY A 44 3.15 19.42 14.58
CA GLY A 44 2.25 19.89 13.55
C GLY A 44 1.43 18.77 12.85
N PRO A 45 0.40 19.17 12.07
CA PRO A 45 -0.54 18.22 11.44
C PRO A 45 0.12 17.32 10.38
N GLY A 46 1.15 17.81 9.68
CA GLY A 46 1.88 17.03 8.67
C GLY A 46 2.53 15.77 9.25
N GLU A 47 3.04 15.84 10.47
CA GLU A 47 3.65 14.71 11.17
C GLU A 47 2.67 13.54 11.37
N VAL A 48 1.37 13.81 11.46
CA VAL A 48 0.34 12.75 11.54
C VAL A 48 0.37 11.91 10.26
N LEU A 49 0.54 12.54 9.09
CA LEU A 49 0.63 11.85 7.81
C LEU A 49 1.89 10.99 7.73
N ASP A 50 3.04 11.56 8.12
CA ASP A 50 4.32 10.85 8.13
C ASP A 50 4.22 9.60 9.01
N ARG A 51 3.68 9.75 10.23
CA ARG A 51 3.53 8.63 11.18
C ARG A 51 2.53 7.59 10.73
N LEU A 52 1.40 7.98 10.13
CA LEU A 52 0.42 7.03 9.64
C LEU A 52 0.90 6.28 8.37
N SER A 53 1.82 6.89 7.61
CA SER A 53 2.49 6.22 6.50
C SER A 53 3.60 5.27 6.94
N ASP A 54 4.11 5.40 8.17
CA ASP A 54 5.06 4.48 8.77
C ASP A 54 4.34 3.25 9.34
N PRO A 55 4.64 2.04 8.84
CA PRO A 55 3.94 0.83 9.26
C PRO A 55 4.15 0.46 10.72
N TYR A 56 5.30 0.80 11.31
CA TYR A 56 5.59 0.50 12.71
C TYR A 56 4.78 1.41 13.63
N TRP A 57 4.80 2.72 13.34
CA TRP A 57 4.01 3.66 14.12
C TRP A 57 2.53 3.36 14.01
N PHE A 58 2.04 3.09 12.79
CA PHE A 58 0.66 2.73 12.54
C PHE A 58 0.24 1.50 13.36
N GLN A 59 1.07 0.46 13.38
CA GLN A 59 0.80 -0.75 14.14
C GLN A 59 0.85 -0.50 15.66
N ALA A 60 1.85 0.23 16.13
CA ALA A 60 1.99 0.57 17.56
C ALA A 60 0.81 1.44 18.03
N PHE A 61 0.37 2.39 17.22
CA PHE A 61 -0.81 3.21 17.48
C PHE A 61 -2.08 2.35 17.56
N GLY A 62 -2.30 1.47 16.59
CA GLY A 62 -3.41 0.52 16.61
C GLY A 62 -3.39 -0.38 17.85
N CYS A 63 -2.23 -0.90 18.23
CA CYS A 63 -2.06 -1.69 19.47
C CYS A 63 -2.36 -0.88 20.73
N ALA A 64 -1.93 0.39 20.79
CA ALA A 64 -2.23 1.28 21.91
C ALA A 64 -3.73 1.54 22.03
N LEU A 65 -4.42 1.76 20.92
CA LEU A 65 -5.87 1.94 20.90
C LEU A 65 -6.62 0.64 21.24
N GLY A 66 -6.07 -0.51 20.89
CA GLY A 66 -6.68 -1.83 21.09
C GLY A 66 -7.43 -2.37 19.89
N PHE A 67 -7.39 -1.68 18.76
CA PHE A 67 -7.97 -2.10 17.49
C PHE A 67 -7.25 -1.43 16.31
N ASP A 68 -6.96 -2.20 15.28
CA ASP A 68 -6.34 -1.70 14.05
C ASP A 68 -7.41 -1.10 13.13
N ARG A 69 -7.83 0.17 13.39
CA ARG A 69 -8.79 0.85 12.52
C ARG A 69 -8.48 2.34 12.33
N PRO A 70 -8.16 2.77 11.07
CA PRO A 70 -8.13 4.18 10.68
C PRO A 70 -9.45 4.93 10.97
N SER A 71 -10.56 4.20 11.10
CA SER A 71 -11.87 4.78 11.45
C SER A 71 -11.91 5.45 12.83
N ALA A 72 -10.99 5.14 13.75
CA ALA A 72 -10.89 5.84 15.02
C ALA A 72 -10.35 7.28 14.88
N VAL A 73 -9.68 7.57 13.75
CA VAL A 73 -9.15 8.90 13.42
C VAL A 73 -10.20 9.76 12.71
N ARG A 74 -11.20 9.13 12.10
CA ARG A 74 -12.31 9.81 11.43
C ARG A 74 -13.22 10.50 12.44
N GLY A 75 -13.53 11.76 12.19
CA GLY A 75 -14.31 12.62 13.12
C GLY A 75 -13.42 13.43 14.08
N LEU A 76 -12.09 13.33 13.95
CA LEU A 76 -11.12 14.17 14.67
C LEU A 76 -10.59 15.32 13.80
N GLU A 77 -11.10 15.44 12.59
CA GLU A 77 -10.58 16.21 11.46
C GLU A 77 -10.52 17.71 11.72
N GLY A 78 -11.59 18.29 12.27
CA GLY A 78 -11.72 19.74 12.41
C GLY A 78 -10.78 20.37 13.44
N ASP A 79 -10.32 19.58 14.42
CA ASP A 79 -9.58 20.09 15.57
C ASP A 79 -8.05 20.08 15.36
N PHE A 80 -7.55 19.32 14.36
CA PHE A 80 -6.14 19.01 14.22
C PHE A 80 -5.49 19.44 12.91
N GLY A 81 -6.21 20.12 12.02
CA GLY A 81 -5.67 20.67 10.77
C GLY A 81 -5.38 19.62 9.69
N PHE A 82 -5.97 18.43 9.80
CA PHE A 82 -5.99 17.41 8.75
C PHE A 82 -7.42 16.91 8.50
N HIS A 83 -7.63 16.28 7.33
CA HIS A 83 -8.90 15.73 6.89
C HIS A 83 -8.76 14.25 6.60
N VAL A 84 -9.85 13.50 6.76
CA VAL A 84 -9.91 12.04 6.52
C VAL A 84 -11.04 11.72 5.56
N ALA A 85 -10.73 11.13 4.43
CA ALA A 85 -11.70 10.70 3.43
C ALA A 85 -11.62 9.20 3.19
N GLY A 86 -12.76 8.52 3.02
CA GLY A 86 -12.82 7.11 2.73
C GLY A 86 -13.17 6.23 3.92
N GLY A 87 -12.79 4.96 3.87
CA GLY A 87 -13.09 3.96 4.91
C GLY A 87 -13.25 2.55 4.37
N LYS A 88 -13.96 1.70 5.11
CA LYS A 88 -14.17 0.29 4.79
C LYS A 88 -15.38 0.08 3.85
N GLY A 89 -15.25 -0.81 2.89
CA GLY A 89 -16.33 -1.25 2.00
C GLY A 89 -16.94 -0.10 1.22
N ALA A 90 -18.23 0.13 1.31
CA ALA A 90 -18.93 1.19 0.57
C ALA A 90 -18.40 2.62 0.88
N ALA A 91 -17.82 2.84 2.07
CA ALA A 91 -17.23 4.13 2.42
C ALA A 91 -16.00 4.45 1.55
N SER A 92 -15.21 3.45 1.15
CA SER A 92 -14.05 3.65 0.28
C SER A 92 -14.41 4.25 -1.08
N ARG A 93 -15.61 3.95 -1.59
CA ARG A 93 -16.07 4.48 -2.88
C ARG A 93 -16.45 5.96 -2.84
N ARG A 94 -16.70 6.50 -1.65
CA ARG A 94 -17.06 7.91 -1.45
C ARG A 94 -15.84 8.82 -1.26
N THR A 95 -14.64 8.25 -1.20
CA THR A 95 -13.41 9.00 -0.95
C THR A 95 -13.26 10.23 -1.86
N PRO A 96 -13.44 10.13 -3.20
CA PRO A 96 -13.34 11.31 -4.07
C PRO A 96 -14.33 12.41 -3.69
N ALA A 97 -15.60 12.08 -3.49
CA ALA A 97 -16.63 13.05 -3.14
C ALA A 97 -16.43 13.64 -1.72
N GLU A 98 -15.82 12.90 -0.80
CA GLU A 98 -15.47 13.39 0.53
C GLU A 98 -14.27 14.36 0.46
N ILE A 99 -13.29 14.11 -0.42
CA ILE A 99 -12.18 15.03 -0.72
C ILE A 99 -12.71 16.32 -1.33
N GLU A 100 -13.55 16.22 -2.37
CA GLU A 100 -14.12 17.39 -3.06
C GLU A 100 -14.84 18.32 -2.08
N ARG A 101 -15.71 17.77 -1.23
CA ARG A 101 -16.42 18.57 -0.21
C ARG A 101 -15.48 19.23 0.81
N ALA A 102 -14.45 18.52 1.26
CA ALA A 102 -13.50 19.08 2.21
C ALA A 102 -12.65 20.19 1.56
N CYS A 103 -12.20 19.99 0.33
CA CYS A 103 -11.45 20.98 -0.43
C CYS A 103 -12.30 22.21 -0.75
N GLU A 104 -13.58 22.05 -1.11
CA GLU A 104 -14.53 23.13 -1.30
C GLU A 104 -14.64 24.01 -0.05
N ALA A 105 -14.81 23.39 1.12
CA ALA A 105 -14.86 24.11 2.40
C ALA A 105 -13.55 24.84 2.75
N LEU A 106 -12.42 24.37 2.21
CA LEU A 106 -11.10 24.97 2.41
C LEU A 106 -10.72 26.00 1.32
N GLY A 107 -11.49 26.09 0.23
CA GLY A 107 -11.15 26.91 -0.94
C GLY A 107 -9.96 26.36 -1.74
N HIS A 108 -9.78 25.05 -1.79
CA HIS A 108 -8.67 24.39 -2.46
C HIS A 108 -9.12 23.56 -3.68
N ASP A 109 -8.20 23.38 -4.64
CA ASP A 109 -8.42 22.44 -5.74
C ASP A 109 -8.36 21.00 -5.24
N ALA A 110 -9.43 20.24 -5.45
CA ALA A 110 -9.53 18.85 -5.07
C ALA A 110 -8.86 17.90 -6.08
N ALA A 111 -8.61 18.33 -7.32
CA ALA A 111 -8.19 17.46 -8.40
C ALA A 111 -6.91 16.66 -8.11
N PRO A 112 -5.84 17.25 -7.53
CA PRO A 112 -4.63 16.50 -7.20
C PRO A 112 -4.88 15.38 -6.17
N LEU A 113 -5.67 15.65 -5.13
CA LEU A 113 -5.98 14.68 -4.07
C LEU A 113 -6.92 13.58 -4.56
N VAL A 114 -7.92 13.94 -5.38
CA VAL A 114 -8.80 12.95 -6.04
C VAL A 114 -8.01 12.05 -6.98
N ARG A 115 -7.06 12.63 -7.75
CA ARG A 115 -6.14 11.85 -8.58
C ARG A 115 -5.29 10.90 -7.75
N ALA A 116 -4.68 11.37 -6.66
CA ALA A 116 -3.88 10.56 -5.75
C ALA A 116 -4.70 9.39 -5.18
N SER A 117 -5.93 9.65 -4.72
CA SER A 117 -6.84 8.62 -4.21
C SER A 117 -7.18 7.56 -5.28
N ARG A 118 -7.49 8.00 -6.51
CA ARG A 118 -7.85 7.07 -7.59
C ARG A 118 -6.68 6.25 -8.07
N LEU A 119 -5.52 6.88 -8.25
CA LEU A 119 -4.32 6.18 -8.75
C LEU A 119 -3.76 5.20 -7.72
N SER A 120 -3.68 5.56 -6.44
CA SER A 120 -3.24 4.61 -5.42
C SER A 120 -4.14 3.38 -5.35
N ALA A 121 -5.47 3.56 -5.44
CA ALA A 121 -6.41 2.43 -5.47
C ALA A 121 -6.26 1.59 -6.75
N LYS A 122 -6.03 2.23 -7.90
CA LYS A 122 -5.81 1.53 -9.18
C LYS A 122 -4.50 0.76 -9.17
N VAL A 123 -3.46 1.32 -8.62
CA VAL A 123 -2.16 0.64 -8.51
C VAL A 123 -2.31 -0.62 -7.66
N ASP A 124 -2.80 -0.50 -6.44
CA ASP A 124 -2.86 -1.61 -5.49
C ASP A 124 -3.91 -2.68 -5.83
N ASN A 125 -4.83 -2.39 -6.75
CA ASN A 125 -5.83 -3.36 -7.20
C ASN A 125 -5.61 -3.86 -8.62
N THR A 126 -4.80 -3.17 -9.44
CA THR A 126 -4.70 -3.44 -10.87
C THR A 126 -3.27 -3.61 -11.36
N ALA A 127 -2.37 -2.69 -11.04
CA ALA A 127 -0.97 -2.74 -11.48
C ALA A 127 -0.13 -3.69 -10.60
N LEU A 128 -0.50 -3.84 -9.35
CA LEU A 128 0.04 -4.83 -8.41
C LEU A 128 -1.04 -5.91 -8.19
N GLN A 129 -0.80 -7.13 -8.68
CA GLN A 129 -1.75 -8.24 -8.55
C GLN A 129 -1.15 -9.33 -7.67
N ASP A 130 -1.19 -9.08 -6.39
CA ASP A 130 -0.60 -9.89 -5.33
C ASP A 130 -1.60 -10.85 -4.64
N GLY A 131 -2.83 -10.93 -5.19
CA GLY A 131 -3.88 -11.80 -4.65
C GLY A 131 -4.70 -11.19 -3.52
N TYR A 132 -4.47 -9.92 -3.19
CA TYR A 132 -5.22 -9.19 -2.17
C TYR A 132 -6.17 -8.19 -2.81
N GLN A 133 -7.47 -8.31 -2.50
CA GLN A 133 -8.49 -7.43 -3.03
C GLN A 133 -8.76 -6.27 -2.07
N LEU A 134 -8.66 -5.03 -2.53
CA LEU A 134 -8.88 -3.85 -1.69
C LEU A 134 -10.31 -3.82 -1.16
N TYR A 135 -10.45 -3.67 0.15
CA TYR A 135 -11.72 -3.47 0.84
C TYR A 135 -11.74 -2.26 1.75
N HIS A 136 -10.58 -1.65 1.98
CA HIS A 136 -10.41 -0.46 2.80
C HIS A 136 -9.49 0.52 2.06
N HIS A 137 -9.92 1.77 1.98
CA HIS A 137 -9.16 2.88 1.39
C HIS A 137 -9.45 4.14 2.18
N VAL A 138 -8.42 4.75 2.72
CA VAL A 138 -8.47 6.03 3.43
C VAL A 138 -7.37 6.93 2.91
N LEU A 139 -7.74 8.15 2.56
CA LEU A 139 -6.82 9.23 2.26
C LEU A 139 -6.93 10.27 3.37
N LEU A 140 -5.79 10.64 3.95
CA LEU A 140 -5.67 11.74 4.90
C LEU A 140 -4.88 12.85 4.21
N PHE A 141 -5.27 14.10 4.47
CA PHE A 141 -4.56 15.24 3.91
C PHE A 141 -4.64 16.46 4.84
N THR A 142 -3.65 17.31 4.74
CA THR A 142 -3.55 18.57 5.49
C THR A 142 -3.99 19.74 4.62
N ARG A 143 -4.21 20.89 5.25
CA ARG A 143 -4.66 22.10 4.58
C ARG A 143 -3.67 22.59 3.51
N ASP A 144 -2.39 22.30 3.64
CA ASP A 144 -1.34 22.64 2.68
C ASP A 144 -1.21 21.64 1.53
N GLY A 145 -2.13 20.65 1.46
CA GLY A 145 -2.20 19.68 0.35
C GLY A 145 -1.29 18.47 0.48
N ARG A 146 -0.53 18.32 1.57
CA ARG A 146 0.18 17.06 1.87
C ARG A 146 -0.82 15.94 2.12
N TRP A 147 -0.48 14.72 1.74
CA TRP A 147 -1.39 13.59 1.88
C TRP A 147 -0.68 12.28 2.19
N CYS A 148 -1.39 11.38 2.82
CA CYS A 148 -1.04 9.97 2.88
C CYS A 148 -2.25 9.08 2.57
N VAL A 149 -2.01 7.88 2.04
CA VAL A 149 -3.04 6.88 1.82
C VAL A 149 -2.67 5.61 2.57
N VAL A 150 -3.66 5.05 3.27
CA VAL A 150 -3.56 3.73 3.88
C VAL A 150 -4.68 2.86 3.31
N GLN A 151 -4.29 1.79 2.64
CA GLN A 151 -5.21 0.83 2.05
C GLN A 151 -5.02 -0.54 2.68
N GLN A 152 -6.05 -1.35 2.61
CA GLN A 152 -5.98 -2.74 3.04
C GLN A 152 -6.69 -3.64 2.04
N GLY A 153 -5.97 -4.63 1.56
CA GLY A 153 -6.46 -5.73 0.77
C GLY A 153 -6.66 -6.98 1.62
N MET A 154 -7.52 -7.87 1.15
CA MET A 154 -7.81 -9.16 1.76
C MET A 154 -7.67 -10.26 0.73
N SER A 155 -7.05 -11.36 1.13
CA SER A 155 -6.99 -12.58 0.35
C SER A 155 -7.91 -13.64 0.98
N ASP A 156 -8.91 -14.08 0.21
CA ASP A 156 -9.81 -15.15 0.65
C ASP A 156 -9.07 -16.49 0.74
N ALA A 157 -8.06 -16.71 -0.11
CA ALA A 157 -7.29 -17.94 -0.15
C ALA A 157 -6.40 -18.12 1.09
N SER A 158 -5.67 -17.09 1.50
CA SER A 158 -4.80 -17.13 2.67
C SER A 158 -5.50 -16.71 3.97
N ARG A 159 -6.70 -16.12 3.88
CA ARG A 159 -7.44 -15.52 5.01
C ARG A 159 -6.59 -14.49 5.78
N SER A 160 -5.72 -13.80 5.07
CA SER A 160 -4.84 -12.76 5.59
C SER A 160 -5.12 -11.42 4.92
N ALA A 161 -4.62 -10.36 5.52
CA ALA A 161 -4.74 -9.01 4.99
C ALA A 161 -3.36 -8.44 4.66
N ARG A 162 -3.31 -7.59 3.64
CA ARG A 162 -2.14 -6.83 3.23
C ARG A 162 -2.45 -5.35 3.35
N ARG A 163 -1.51 -4.56 3.83
CA ARG A 163 -1.65 -3.12 4.00
C ARG A 163 -0.65 -2.38 3.14
N TYR A 164 -1.12 -1.35 2.44
CA TYR A 164 -0.34 -0.50 1.55
C TYR A 164 -0.34 0.89 2.13
N HIS A 165 0.86 1.44 2.32
CA HIS A 165 1.10 2.77 2.83
C HIS A 165 1.70 3.65 1.76
N TRP A 166 1.12 4.84 1.58
CA TRP A 166 1.57 5.85 0.64
C TRP A 166 1.79 7.16 1.38
N LEU A 167 2.85 7.88 1.01
CA LEU A 167 3.12 9.22 1.51
C LEU A 167 3.38 10.13 0.32
N GLY A 168 2.53 11.15 0.14
CA GLY A 168 2.57 12.05 -1.03
C GLY A 168 3.93 12.67 -1.28
N ASP A 169 4.60 13.08 -0.22
CA ASP A 169 5.94 13.72 -0.30
C ASP A 169 7.03 12.77 -0.85
N ARG A 170 6.80 11.46 -0.87
CA ARG A 170 7.73 10.45 -1.39
C ARG A 170 7.35 9.93 -2.77
N VAL A 171 6.14 10.27 -3.25
CA VAL A 171 5.65 9.79 -4.55
C VAL A 171 6.24 10.64 -5.66
N THR A 172 7.23 10.13 -6.35
CA THR A 172 7.78 10.73 -7.58
C THR A 172 7.08 10.22 -8.83
N SER A 173 6.56 9.00 -8.78
CA SER A 173 5.75 8.36 -9.82
C SER A 173 4.70 7.49 -9.16
N PHE A 174 3.46 7.52 -9.66
CA PHE A 174 2.40 6.62 -9.16
C PHE A 174 2.58 5.18 -9.63
N VAL A 175 3.36 4.96 -10.67
CA VAL A 175 3.49 3.67 -11.36
C VAL A 175 4.88 3.05 -11.25
N GLU A 176 5.79 3.68 -10.49
CA GLU A 176 7.12 3.14 -10.26
C GLU A 176 7.50 3.25 -8.78
N GLU A 177 7.52 2.11 -8.09
CA GLU A 177 7.85 1.96 -6.68
C GLU A 177 7.23 3.02 -5.75
N PRO A 178 5.91 3.26 -5.85
CA PRO A 178 5.29 4.45 -5.25
C PRO A 178 5.02 4.33 -3.76
N HIS A 179 5.10 3.12 -3.19
CA HIS A 179 4.71 2.85 -1.82
C HIS A 179 5.74 3.31 -0.82
N ALA A 180 5.30 3.94 0.26
CA ALA A 180 6.14 4.14 1.44
C ALA A 180 6.44 2.79 2.13
N ALA A 181 5.46 1.89 2.15
CA ALA A 181 5.61 0.52 2.63
C ALA A 181 4.45 -0.38 2.17
N ILE A 182 4.73 -1.68 2.02
CA ILE A 182 3.72 -2.73 1.87
C ILE A 182 3.94 -3.77 2.95
N CYS A 183 2.91 -4.05 3.75
CA CYS A 183 3.00 -4.90 4.92
C CYS A 183 2.16 -6.16 4.77
N CYS A 184 2.79 -7.32 4.87
CA CYS A 184 2.14 -8.63 4.85
C CYS A 184 3.01 -9.67 5.56
N ASP A 185 2.39 -10.71 6.08
CA ASP A 185 3.10 -11.83 6.73
C ASP A 185 3.66 -12.84 5.72
N ALA A 186 3.20 -12.79 4.47
CA ALA A 186 3.59 -13.73 3.43
C ALA A 186 3.93 -13.01 2.12
N ARG A 187 4.85 -13.60 1.36
CA ARG A 187 5.16 -13.23 -0.01
C ARG A 187 4.76 -14.36 -0.96
N ALA A 188 4.36 -13.99 -2.15
CA ALA A 188 4.04 -14.91 -3.23
C ALA A 188 4.50 -14.32 -4.57
N GLU A 189 4.54 -15.15 -5.59
CA GLU A 189 4.74 -14.67 -6.96
C GLU A 189 3.61 -13.68 -7.32
N THR A 190 3.98 -12.49 -7.75
CA THR A 190 3.09 -11.34 -7.89
C THR A 190 3.27 -10.72 -9.26
N PHE A 191 2.20 -10.50 -10.00
CA PHE A 191 2.28 -9.68 -11.20
C PHE A 191 2.45 -8.21 -10.78
N ASN A 192 3.68 -7.69 -10.97
CA ASN A 192 4.10 -6.40 -10.45
C ASN A 192 4.53 -5.43 -11.56
N MET A 193 3.59 -4.64 -12.04
CA MET A 193 3.86 -3.60 -13.05
C MET A 193 4.49 -2.33 -12.45
N VAL A 194 4.55 -2.20 -11.12
CA VAL A 194 5.13 -1.02 -10.47
C VAL A 194 6.57 -1.20 -10.02
N ALA A 195 7.15 -2.38 -10.17
CA ALA A 195 8.57 -2.58 -9.95
C ALA A 195 9.41 -1.73 -10.91
N GLY A 196 10.56 -1.24 -10.47
CA GLY A 196 11.49 -0.49 -11.32
C GLY A 196 11.86 -1.27 -12.58
N GLU A 197 12.14 -2.57 -12.44
CA GLU A 197 12.45 -3.50 -13.54
C GLU A 197 11.30 -3.71 -14.54
N SER A 198 10.05 -3.38 -14.19
CA SER A 198 8.89 -3.43 -15.08
C SER A 198 8.78 -2.20 -16.00
N GLY A 199 9.73 -1.29 -16.00
CA GLY A 199 9.75 -0.12 -16.90
C GLY A 199 9.52 -0.47 -18.37
N PRO A 200 10.30 -1.40 -18.96
CA PRO A 200 10.07 -1.86 -20.33
C PRO A 200 8.68 -2.47 -20.56
N ALA A 201 8.17 -3.22 -19.58
CA ALA A 201 6.83 -3.81 -19.67
C ALA A 201 5.73 -2.74 -19.64
N ARG A 202 5.86 -1.70 -18.81
CA ARG A 202 4.94 -0.55 -18.80
C ARG A 202 4.92 0.16 -20.14
N ALA A 203 6.08 0.47 -20.69
CA ALA A 203 6.21 1.14 -21.99
C ALA A 203 5.58 0.30 -23.12
N ALA A 204 5.92 -0.98 -23.19
CA ALA A 204 5.39 -1.89 -24.19
C ALA A 204 3.87 -2.08 -24.07
N THR A 205 3.35 -2.19 -22.84
CA THR A 205 1.91 -2.32 -22.57
C THR A 205 1.14 -1.07 -23.04
N SER A 206 1.68 0.12 -22.82
CA SER A 206 1.11 1.38 -23.31
C SER A 206 1.16 1.46 -24.82
N ALA A 207 2.26 1.05 -25.44
CA ALA A 207 2.40 0.98 -26.89
C ALA A 207 1.35 0.03 -27.51
N VAL A 208 1.13 -1.16 -26.93
CA VAL A 208 0.06 -2.09 -27.35
C VAL A 208 -1.32 -1.46 -27.21
N ALA A 209 -1.57 -0.76 -26.12
CA ALA A 209 -2.88 -0.11 -25.86
C ALA A 209 -3.21 0.99 -26.88
N GLY A 210 -2.20 1.71 -27.37
CA GLY A 210 -2.35 2.76 -28.41
C GLY A 210 -2.25 2.25 -29.86
N ARG A 211 -2.04 0.94 -30.08
CA ARG A 211 -1.86 0.35 -31.40
C ARG A 211 -3.19 -0.10 -32.01
N GLN A 212 -3.31 -0.02 -33.34
CA GLN A 212 -4.49 -0.51 -34.03
C GLN A 212 -4.75 -1.99 -33.72
N PRO A 213 -5.96 -2.36 -33.25
CA PRO A 213 -6.27 -3.72 -32.82
C PRO A 213 -6.01 -4.79 -33.88
N GLU A 214 -6.36 -4.51 -35.13
CA GLU A 214 -6.22 -5.44 -36.25
C GLU A 214 -4.74 -5.77 -36.52
N LYS A 215 -3.85 -4.77 -36.46
CA LYS A 215 -2.39 -4.97 -36.59
C LYS A 215 -1.85 -5.80 -35.47
N THR A 216 -2.29 -5.55 -34.24
CA THR A 216 -1.88 -6.30 -33.08
C THR A 216 -2.34 -7.76 -33.16
N LEU A 217 -3.59 -8.00 -33.55
CA LEU A 217 -4.14 -9.35 -33.70
C LEU A 217 -3.46 -10.13 -34.84
N ALA A 218 -3.08 -9.47 -35.96
CA ALA A 218 -2.39 -10.12 -37.07
C ALA A 218 -0.97 -10.63 -36.70
N GLU A 219 -0.31 -10.00 -35.75
CA GLU A 219 1.01 -10.41 -35.27
C GLU A 219 0.95 -11.53 -34.21
N LEU A 220 -0.21 -11.74 -33.58
CA LEU A 220 -0.38 -12.77 -32.57
C LEU A 220 -0.66 -14.13 -33.21
N THR A 221 0.33 -15.00 -33.14
CA THR A 221 0.22 -16.40 -33.64
C THR A 221 -0.25 -17.39 -32.57
N ALA A 222 -0.49 -16.92 -31.35
CA ALA A 222 -0.82 -17.77 -30.21
C ALA A 222 -2.23 -18.38 -30.35
N ARG A 223 -2.31 -19.71 -30.35
CA ARG A 223 -3.54 -20.48 -30.53
C ARG A 223 -4.51 -20.43 -29.33
N ASP A 224 -4.05 -19.95 -28.18
CA ASP A 224 -4.78 -20.01 -26.91
C ASP A 224 -5.43 -18.67 -26.51
N LEU A 225 -5.45 -17.68 -27.40
CA LEU A 225 -6.08 -16.40 -27.14
C LEU A 225 -7.50 -16.39 -27.74
N ASP A 226 -8.48 -15.88 -26.97
CA ASP A 226 -9.80 -15.54 -27.49
C ASP A 226 -9.71 -14.22 -28.29
N PRO A 227 -9.70 -14.26 -29.65
CA PRO A 227 -9.48 -13.05 -30.47
C PRO A 227 -10.61 -12.03 -30.29
N ALA A 228 -11.84 -12.48 -30.06
CA ALA A 228 -12.99 -11.59 -29.93
C ALA A 228 -12.95 -10.80 -28.63
N ARG A 229 -12.53 -11.46 -27.55
CA ARG A 229 -12.36 -10.81 -26.25
C ARG A 229 -11.16 -9.86 -26.23
N LEU A 230 -10.04 -10.30 -26.81
CA LEU A 230 -8.84 -9.48 -26.92
C LEU A 230 -9.10 -8.24 -27.79
N ARG A 231 -9.80 -8.39 -28.93
CA ARG A 231 -10.17 -7.29 -29.82
C ARG A 231 -10.98 -6.21 -29.09
N ARG A 232 -11.94 -6.60 -28.26
CA ARG A 232 -12.73 -5.64 -27.46
C ARG A 232 -11.86 -4.87 -26.45
N THR A 233 -10.90 -5.54 -25.85
CA THR A 233 -9.96 -4.89 -24.93
C THR A 233 -9.07 -3.88 -25.65
N LEU A 234 -8.49 -4.27 -26.79
CA LEU A 234 -7.62 -3.42 -27.61
C LEU A 234 -8.38 -2.22 -28.20
N LEU A 235 -9.60 -2.41 -28.69
CA LEU A 235 -10.43 -1.31 -29.20
C LEU A 235 -10.66 -0.24 -28.12
N ARG A 236 -11.06 -0.67 -26.93
CA ARG A 236 -11.35 0.25 -25.83
C ARG A 236 -10.13 1.08 -25.41
N THR A 237 -8.96 0.48 -25.33
CA THR A 237 -7.74 1.19 -24.97
C THR A 237 -7.22 2.06 -26.11
N TYR A 238 -7.36 1.60 -27.35
CA TYR A 238 -6.99 2.36 -28.57
C TYR A 238 -7.81 3.66 -28.71
N GLU A 239 -9.11 3.61 -28.49
CA GLU A 239 -9.99 4.78 -28.55
C GLU A 239 -9.61 5.86 -27.52
N CYS A 240 -9.08 5.45 -26.37
CA CYS A 240 -8.62 6.38 -25.32
C CYS A 240 -7.22 6.93 -25.58
N ALA A 241 -6.44 6.33 -26.50
CA ALA A 241 -5.08 6.73 -26.89
C ALA A 241 -4.16 7.12 -25.71
N PRO A 242 -3.93 6.24 -24.72
CA PRO A 242 -3.12 6.58 -23.57
C PRO A 242 -1.68 6.87 -23.98
N ALA A 243 -1.16 8.04 -23.59
CA ALA A 243 0.21 8.44 -23.93
C ALA A 243 1.25 7.63 -23.13
N GLU A 244 0.89 7.21 -21.91
CA GLU A 244 1.77 6.54 -20.98
C GLU A 244 1.01 5.53 -20.08
N PHE A 245 1.75 4.74 -19.31
CA PHE A 245 1.17 3.67 -18.48
C PHE A 245 0.22 4.20 -17.40
N GLU A 246 0.52 5.34 -16.78
CA GLU A 246 -0.36 5.95 -15.80
C GLU A 246 -1.71 6.33 -16.41
N SER A 247 -1.69 6.94 -17.58
CA SER A 247 -2.90 7.28 -18.34
C SER A 247 -3.71 6.03 -18.71
N LEU A 248 -3.04 4.96 -19.16
CA LEU A 248 -3.66 3.66 -19.41
C LEU A 248 -4.35 3.11 -18.16
N LEU A 249 -3.66 3.15 -17.02
CA LEU A 249 -4.19 2.65 -15.77
C LEU A 249 -5.42 3.47 -15.31
N GLY A 250 -5.44 4.76 -15.61
CA GLY A 250 -6.55 5.68 -15.31
C GLY A 250 -7.82 5.43 -16.12
N ILE A 251 -7.74 4.75 -17.26
CA ILE A 251 -8.91 4.51 -18.14
C ILE A 251 -9.99 3.70 -17.40
N GLU A 252 -11.24 4.15 -17.49
CA GLU A 252 -12.37 3.44 -16.92
C GLU A 252 -12.51 2.04 -17.56
N GLY A 253 -12.64 1.00 -16.72
CA GLY A 253 -12.74 -0.39 -17.13
C GLY A 253 -11.42 -1.07 -17.49
N VAL A 254 -10.28 -0.38 -17.43
CA VAL A 254 -8.98 -1.04 -17.36
C VAL A 254 -8.81 -1.56 -15.92
N GLY A 255 -9.05 -2.84 -15.76
CA GLY A 255 -8.92 -3.57 -14.51
C GLY A 255 -7.81 -4.64 -14.58
N PRO A 256 -7.65 -5.46 -13.53
CA PRO A 256 -6.58 -6.46 -13.44
C PRO A 256 -6.50 -7.40 -14.66
N LYS A 257 -7.64 -7.92 -15.10
CA LYS A 257 -7.70 -8.85 -16.25
C LYS A 257 -7.33 -8.16 -17.56
N THR A 258 -7.77 -6.92 -17.77
CA THR A 258 -7.45 -6.11 -18.94
C THR A 258 -5.96 -5.81 -18.99
N LEU A 259 -5.40 -5.33 -17.88
CA LEU A 259 -3.98 -5.01 -17.79
C LEU A 259 -3.11 -6.25 -18.02
N ARG A 260 -3.45 -7.38 -17.41
CA ARG A 260 -2.73 -8.65 -17.62
C ARG A 260 -2.77 -9.10 -19.09
N ALA A 261 -3.92 -8.96 -19.76
CA ALA A 261 -4.03 -9.30 -21.17
C ALA A 261 -3.15 -8.39 -22.05
N LEU A 262 -3.14 -7.09 -21.80
CA LEU A 262 -2.29 -6.15 -22.56
C LEU A 262 -0.80 -6.41 -22.28
N ALA A 263 -0.42 -6.68 -21.06
CA ALA A 263 0.97 -7.00 -20.70
C ALA A 263 1.43 -8.32 -21.33
N LEU A 264 0.55 -9.34 -21.40
CA LEU A 264 0.87 -10.59 -22.10
C LEU A 264 1.08 -10.35 -23.60
N VAL A 265 0.24 -9.54 -24.23
CA VAL A 265 0.41 -9.15 -25.65
C VAL A 265 1.72 -8.37 -25.82
N ALA A 266 2.05 -7.46 -24.90
CA ALA A 266 3.30 -6.72 -24.93
C ALA A 266 4.52 -7.66 -24.78
N GLU A 267 4.45 -8.66 -23.93
CA GLU A 267 5.48 -9.69 -23.78
C GLU A 267 5.64 -10.51 -25.08
N LEU A 268 4.54 -10.93 -25.68
CA LEU A 268 4.58 -11.72 -26.93
C LEU A 268 5.15 -10.94 -28.11
N ILE A 269 4.85 -9.64 -28.24
CA ILE A 269 5.29 -8.82 -29.37
C ILE A 269 6.68 -8.22 -29.14
N TYR A 270 6.96 -7.76 -27.92
CA TYR A 270 8.16 -6.98 -27.61
C TYR A 270 9.14 -7.70 -26.68
N GLY A 271 8.79 -8.89 -26.16
CA GLY A 271 9.62 -9.62 -25.18
C GLY A 271 9.67 -8.96 -23.79
N ALA A 272 8.84 -7.93 -23.55
CA ALA A 272 8.89 -7.11 -22.34
C ALA A 272 8.06 -7.74 -21.21
N ARG A 273 8.73 -8.37 -20.26
CA ARG A 273 8.10 -9.07 -19.12
C ARG A 273 7.88 -8.12 -17.93
N ALA A 274 6.73 -8.30 -17.28
CA ALA A 274 6.49 -7.71 -15.98
C ALA A 274 7.29 -8.45 -14.89
N SER A 275 7.67 -7.74 -13.83
CA SER A 275 8.24 -8.37 -12.64
C SER A 275 7.24 -9.32 -11.99
N THR A 276 7.77 -10.41 -11.45
CA THR A 276 7.00 -11.35 -10.63
C THR A 276 7.36 -11.24 -9.14
N TRP A 277 8.17 -10.25 -8.80
CA TRP A 277 8.62 -10.01 -7.44
C TRP A 277 7.54 -9.36 -6.58
N ASP A 278 7.30 -9.94 -5.39
CA ASP A 278 6.40 -9.37 -4.39
C ASP A 278 7.09 -8.22 -3.64
N PRO A 279 6.58 -6.98 -3.75
CA PRO A 279 7.19 -5.80 -3.15
C PRO A 279 6.93 -5.67 -1.65
N ALA A 280 6.27 -6.63 -0.99
CA ALA A 280 6.05 -6.59 0.44
C ALA A 280 7.39 -6.54 1.20
N CYS A 281 7.65 -5.42 1.87
CA CYS A 281 8.93 -5.14 2.54
C CYS A 281 8.88 -5.41 4.04
N PHE A 282 7.71 -5.30 4.65
CA PHE A 282 7.54 -5.34 6.10
C PHE A 282 6.55 -6.42 6.47
N ALA A 283 7.00 -7.39 7.25
CA ALA A 283 6.11 -8.27 7.99
C ALA A 283 5.64 -7.55 9.27
N PHE A 284 4.42 -7.84 9.72
CA PHE A 284 3.94 -7.33 11.02
C PHE A 284 4.67 -7.98 12.19
N ALA A 285 5.32 -9.11 11.97
CA ALA A 285 6.24 -9.72 12.91
C ALA A 285 7.59 -9.02 12.80
N HIS A 286 8.04 -8.40 13.87
CA HIS A 286 9.41 -7.91 13.97
C HIS A 286 10.39 -9.10 13.91
N GLY A 287 11.13 -9.17 12.82
CA GLY A 287 11.99 -10.30 12.50
C GLY A 287 11.34 -11.24 11.50
N GLY A 288 11.95 -11.39 10.33
CA GLY A 288 11.39 -12.09 9.18
C GLY A 288 10.93 -13.51 9.51
N LYS A 289 9.80 -13.89 8.94
CA LYS A 289 9.16 -15.18 9.15
C LYS A 289 9.90 -16.34 8.48
N ASP A 290 10.70 -16.07 7.46
CA ASP A 290 11.30 -17.09 6.59
C ASP A 290 12.83 -17.13 6.68
N GLY A 291 13.39 -16.85 7.86
CA GLY A 291 14.84 -16.89 8.05
C GLY A 291 15.59 -15.71 7.44
N THR A 292 14.90 -14.77 6.78
CA THR A 292 15.49 -13.52 6.31
C THR A 292 15.03 -12.39 7.24
N PRO A 293 15.87 -11.98 8.21
CA PRO A 293 15.52 -10.88 9.11
C PRO A 293 15.46 -9.57 8.32
N PHE A 294 14.35 -8.82 8.45
CA PHE A 294 14.32 -7.43 8.03
C PHE A 294 15.06 -6.58 9.06
N PRO A 295 15.93 -5.67 8.62
CA PRO A 295 16.55 -4.74 9.53
C PRO A 295 15.46 -3.82 10.11
N VAL A 296 15.23 -3.94 11.40
CA VAL A 296 14.42 -2.98 12.16
C VAL A 296 15.36 -1.83 12.50
N ASP A 297 15.03 -0.60 12.08
CA ASP A 297 15.70 0.57 12.60
C ASP A 297 15.28 0.76 14.07
N ARG A 298 16.17 0.35 14.97
CA ARG A 298 15.92 0.38 16.42
C ARG A 298 15.69 1.80 16.90
N ALA A 299 16.40 2.79 16.37
CA ALA A 299 16.27 4.17 16.79
C ALA A 299 14.89 4.73 16.45
N ILE A 300 14.40 4.49 15.23
CA ILE A 300 13.04 4.89 14.81
C ILE A 300 11.99 4.16 15.65
N TYR A 301 12.23 2.87 15.92
CA TYR A 301 11.31 2.06 16.72
C TYR A 301 11.21 2.55 18.17
N ASP A 302 12.35 2.78 18.82
CA ASP A 302 12.41 3.30 20.20
C ASP A 302 11.80 4.69 20.29
N GLN A 303 12.06 5.55 19.32
CA GLN A 303 11.44 6.88 19.21
C GLN A 303 9.91 6.78 19.07
N THR A 304 9.43 5.85 18.24
CA THR A 304 7.98 5.59 18.07
C THR A 304 7.33 5.19 19.39
N ILE A 305 7.93 4.24 20.11
CA ILE A 305 7.43 3.80 21.41
C ILE A 305 7.41 4.95 22.40
N GLU A 306 8.47 5.76 22.46
CA GLU A 306 8.56 6.84 23.43
C GLU A 306 7.54 7.94 23.15
N VAL A 307 7.35 8.34 21.89
CA VAL A 307 6.29 9.30 21.51
C VAL A 307 4.90 8.81 21.91
N LEU A 308 4.59 7.54 21.60
CA LEU A 308 3.30 6.95 21.98
C LEU A 308 3.16 6.82 23.50
N ARG A 309 4.24 6.47 24.20
CA ARG A 309 4.26 6.37 25.66
C ARG A 309 4.01 7.73 26.32
N CYS A 310 4.67 8.78 25.84
CA CYS A 310 4.47 10.15 26.31
C CYS A 310 3.04 10.63 26.02
N ALA A 311 2.53 10.42 24.80
CA ALA A 311 1.18 10.76 24.44
C ALA A 311 0.12 10.06 25.30
N VAL A 312 0.26 8.75 25.51
CA VAL A 312 -0.66 7.97 26.38
C VAL A 312 -0.59 8.41 27.84
N ARG A 313 0.61 8.75 28.35
CA ARG A 313 0.75 9.26 29.73
C ARG A 313 0.07 10.62 29.92
N ARG A 314 0.14 11.50 28.93
CA ARG A 314 -0.45 12.85 28.96
C ARG A 314 -1.94 12.85 28.63
N ALA A 315 -2.45 11.77 28.02
CA ALA A 315 -3.85 11.66 27.60
C ALA A 315 -4.82 11.86 28.77
N LYS A 316 -5.84 12.70 28.56
CA LYS A 316 -6.94 12.93 29.51
C LYS A 316 -8.00 11.83 29.41
N VAL A 317 -7.59 10.60 29.71
CA VAL A 317 -8.44 9.42 29.73
C VAL A 317 -8.43 8.77 31.11
N ASP A 318 -9.39 7.88 31.38
CA ASP A 318 -9.47 7.18 32.66
C ASP A 318 -8.19 6.39 32.95
N ARG A 319 -7.82 6.36 34.24
CA ARG A 319 -6.61 5.64 34.69
C ARG A 319 -6.57 4.20 34.20
N SER A 320 -7.69 3.50 34.18
CA SER A 320 -7.79 2.12 33.71
C SER A 320 -7.51 1.98 32.21
N ASP A 321 -7.98 2.93 31.38
CA ASP A 321 -7.74 2.95 29.95
C ASP A 321 -6.29 3.29 29.63
N ARG A 322 -5.70 4.25 30.37
CA ARG A 322 -4.28 4.59 30.28
C ARG A 322 -3.39 3.38 30.61
N VAL A 323 -3.64 2.69 31.70
CA VAL A 323 -2.88 1.49 32.12
C VAL A 323 -3.01 0.39 31.07
N ARG A 324 -4.22 0.16 30.50
CA ARG A 324 -4.41 -0.83 29.44
C ARG A 324 -3.64 -0.46 28.15
N ALA A 325 -3.66 0.81 27.74
CA ALA A 325 -2.93 1.29 26.57
C ALA A 325 -1.41 1.12 26.77
N LEU A 326 -0.88 1.52 27.93
CA LEU A 326 0.56 1.33 28.25
C LEU A 326 0.96 -0.14 28.31
N LYS A 327 0.12 -1.02 28.84
CA LYS A 327 0.39 -2.48 28.85
C LYS A 327 0.42 -3.05 27.42
N ARG A 328 -0.51 -2.64 26.54
CA ARG A 328 -0.52 -3.07 25.12
C ARG A 328 0.73 -2.57 24.39
N LEU A 329 1.10 -1.30 24.60
CA LEU A 329 2.30 -0.71 24.02
C LEU A 329 3.58 -1.41 24.52
N ALA A 330 3.68 -1.72 25.82
CA ALA A 330 4.79 -2.47 26.37
C ALA A 330 4.85 -3.91 25.82
N GLY A 331 3.70 -4.57 25.65
CA GLY A 331 3.63 -5.88 25.01
C GLY A 331 4.02 -5.84 23.52
N PHE A 332 3.76 -4.75 22.83
CA PHE A 332 4.25 -4.52 21.48
C PHE A 332 5.77 -4.36 21.47
N ALA A 333 6.31 -3.49 22.32
CA ALA A 333 7.75 -3.26 22.46
C ALA A 333 8.54 -4.53 22.83
N ALA A 334 8.01 -5.37 23.72
CA ALA A 334 8.66 -6.61 24.14
C ALA A 334 8.73 -7.70 23.05
N ARG A 335 8.00 -7.54 21.94
CA ARG A 335 8.03 -8.49 20.83
C ARG A 335 9.13 -8.23 19.80
N VAL A 336 9.88 -7.14 19.96
CA VAL A 336 11.06 -6.87 19.13
C VAL A 336 12.21 -7.72 19.64
N PRO A 337 12.70 -8.70 18.88
CA PRO A 337 13.85 -9.49 19.27
C PRO A 337 15.08 -8.58 19.39
N ASP A 338 15.93 -8.85 20.36
CA ASP A 338 17.31 -8.36 20.35
C ASP A 338 18.02 -9.01 19.15
N ALA A 339 18.04 -8.34 17.99
CA ALA A 339 18.72 -8.86 16.82
C ALA A 339 20.24 -8.85 17.05
N PRO A 340 20.95 -9.94 16.80
CA PRO A 340 22.38 -9.88 16.65
C PRO A 340 22.71 -9.00 15.45
N GLY A 341 23.70 -8.14 15.59
CA GLY A 341 24.29 -7.17 14.69
C GLY A 341 23.72 -7.03 13.27
N ALA A 342 23.55 -5.79 12.83
CA ALA A 342 23.03 -5.43 11.52
C ALA A 342 23.70 -6.28 10.42
N LEU A 343 22.91 -7.15 9.79
CA LEU A 343 23.31 -7.77 8.53
C LEU A 343 23.32 -6.67 7.46
N PRO A 344 24.34 -6.65 6.57
CA PRO A 344 24.36 -5.71 5.46
C PRO A 344 23.08 -5.88 4.64
N LEU A 345 22.53 -4.75 4.17
CA LEU A 345 21.44 -4.74 3.22
C LEU A 345 21.74 -5.76 2.12
N PRO A 346 20.80 -6.61 1.71
CA PRO A 346 21.02 -7.46 0.56
C PRO A 346 21.37 -6.56 -0.61
N GLY A 347 22.61 -6.71 -1.11
CA GLY A 347 23.08 -6.01 -2.27
C GLY A 347 22.03 -6.16 -3.38
N ARG A 348 21.82 -5.12 -4.17
CA ARG A 348 21.08 -5.19 -5.43
C ARG A 348 21.48 -6.51 -6.07
N GLY A 349 20.49 -7.32 -6.44
CA GLY A 349 20.72 -8.57 -7.14
C GLY A 349 21.74 -8.39 -8.28
N PRO A 350 22.44 -9.43 -8.70
CA PRO A 350 23.51 -9.31 -9.69
C PRO A 350 22.96 -8.52 -10.87
N GLY A 351 23.63 -7.40 -11.19
CA GLY A 351 23.34 -6.61 -12.38
C GLY A 351 23.38 -7.50 -13.62
N PRO A 352 22.78 -7.07 -14.72
CA PRO A 352 22.70 -7.86 -15.92
C PRO A 352 24.08 -8.39 -16.27
N ILE A 353 24.19 -9.71 -16.44
CA ILE A 353 25.41 -10.36 -16.91
C ILE A 353 25.72 -9.75 -18.27
N GLN A 354 26.74 -8.92 -18.36
CA GLN A 354 27.34 -8.51 -19.61
C GLN A 354 27.99 -9.74 -20.26
N GLY A 355 27.19 -10.53 -20.96
CA GLY A 355 27.63 -11.52 -21.91
C GLY A 355 27.77 -10.85 -23.27
N SER A 356 28.92 -10.25 -23.53
CA SER A 356 29.33 -9.91 -24.89
C SER A 356 29.55 -11.22 -25.65
N LEU A 357 28.59 -11.61 -26.46
CA LEU A 357 28.81 -12.56 -27.55
C LEU A 357 29.42 -11.79 -28.73
N PRO A 358 30.57 -12.16 -29.25
CA PRO A 358 31.07 -11.59 -30.49
C PRO A 358 30.20 -12.07 -31.65
N LEU A 359 29.58 -11.13 -32.37
CA LEU A 359 29.01 -11.37 -33.69
C LEU A 359 30.18 -11.52 -34.67
N GLU A 360 30.58 -12.74 -34.96
CA GLU A 360 31.29 -13.03 -36.18
C GLU A 360 30.32 -12.92 -37.36
N VAL A 361 30.57 -11.96 -38.24
CA VAL A 361 29.92 -11.85 -39.53
C VAL A 361 30.76 -12.68 -40.50
N PRO A 362 30.21 -13.75 -41.14
CA PRO A 362 30.90 -14.35 -42.29
C PRO A 362 30.73 -13.42 -43.48
N GLY A 363 31.85 -12.97 -44.05
CA GLY A 363 31.87 -12.29 -45.32
C GLY A 363 31.60 -13.27 -46.49
N VAL A 364 30.92 -12.81 -47.46
CA VAL A 364 31.09 -12.66 -48.91
C VAL A 364 29.76 -12.21 -49.45
#